data_39679e361fa26a2ac5ae97e37a78da3f
#
_entry.id   39679e361fa26a2ac5ae97e37a78da3f
#
_cell.length_a   1.000
_cell.length_b   1.000
_cell.length_c   1.000
_cell.angle_alpha   90.00
_cell.angle_beta   90.00
_cell.angle_gamma   90.00
#
_symmetry.space_group_name_H-M   'P 1'
#
loop_
_entity.id
_entity.type
_entity.pdbx_description
1 polymer ?
#
loop_
_entity_poly.entity_id
_entity_poly.type
_entity_poly.pdbx_seq_one_letter_code
_entity_poly.pdbx_strand_id
1 'polypeptide(L)'
;MKKILLVEDDPFLVDIYNLKLKEDGFFVSVAVDGDDCLKKLKEEKPDIILLDIVLPNVDGWEVLRKIRKENDLKDVKVVILSNLGQRAEVEKGLDLGAIKYLIKAHYTPTEVVEEIKKITK
;
A
#
# COMPACT_ATOMS: atom_id res chain seq x y z
N MET A 1 8.49 -13.61 9.27
CA MET A 1 8.53 -12.84 8.00
C MET A 1 7.30 -11.99 7.88
N LYS A 2 7.46 -10.71 7.60
CA LYS A 2 6.32 -9.81 7.44
C LYS A 2 5.72 -9.94 6.05
N LYS A 3 4.40 -9.84 5.99
CA LYS A 3 3.63 -9.96 4.74
C LYS A 3 3.19 -8.59 4.28
N ILE A 4 3.47 -8.29 3.03
CA ILE A 4 3.10 -7.02 2.40
C ILE A 4 2.17 -7.30 1.23
N LEU A 5 1.06 -6.58 1.16
CA LEU A 5 0.22 -6.53 -0.03
C LEU A 5 0.59 -5.25 -0.78
N LEU A 6 1.16 -5.40 -1.96
CA LEU A 6 1.53 -4.29 -2.83
C LEU A 6 0.38 -4.07 -3.82
N VAL A 7 -0.24 -2.90 -3.76
CA VAL A 7 -1.37 -2.55 -4.62
C VAL A 7 -0.93 -1.47 -5.61
N GLU A 8 -0.67 -1.88 -6.84
CA GLU A 8 -0.08 -1.03 -7.87
C GLU A 8 -0.48 -1.58 -9.24
N ASP A 9 -0.88 -0.72 -10.16
CA ASP A 9 -1.29 -1.14 -11.50
C ASP A 9 -0.22 -0.98 -12.57
N ASP A 10 0.83 -0.21 -12.32
CA ASP A 10 1.94 -0.05 -13.27
C ASP A 10 2.88 -1.26 -13.18
N PRO A 11 2.96 -2.09 -14.25
CA PRO A 11 3.78 -3.31 -14.20
C PRO A 11 5.24 -3.06 -13.91
N PHE A 12 5.78 -1.96 -14.38
CA PHE A 12 7.19 -1.61 -14.16
C PHE A 12 7.46 -1.35 -12.68
N LEU A 13 6.57 -0.57 -12.03
CA LEU A 13 6.69 -0.29 -10.60
C LEU A 13 6.44 -1.54 -9.77
N VAL A 14 5.47 -2.37 -10.15
CA VAL A 14 5.23 -3.65 -9.48
C VAL A 14 6.50 -4.48 -9.44
N ASP A 15 7.16 -4.62 -10.59
CA ASP A 15 8.38 -5.44 -10.68
C ASP A 15 9.49 -4.90 -9.77
N ILE A 16 9.71 -3.59 -9.79
CA ILE A 16 10.77 -2.99 -9.00
C ILE A 16 10.51 -3.11 -7.50
N TYR A 17 9.32 -2.73 -7.05
CA TYR A 17 8.98 -2.80 -5.62
C TYR A 17 8.95 -4.24 -5.12
N ASN A 18 8.38 -5.15 -5.92
CA ASN A 18 8.32 -6.56 -5.56
C ASN A 18 9.73 -7.14 -5.36
N LEU A 19 10.62 -6.87 -6.30
CA LEU A 19 12.00 -7.34 -6.21
C LEU A 19 12.70 -6.81 -4.96
N LYS A 20 12.62 -5.50 -4.73
CA LYS A 20 13.32 -4.87 -3.60
C LYS A 20 12.76 -5.29 -2.25
N LEU A 21 11.45 -5.44 -2.15
CA LEU A 21 10.84 -5.90 -0.91
C LEU A 21 11.22 -7.34 -0.60
N LYS A 22 11.24 -8.20 -1.61
CA LYS A 22 11.68 -9.59 -1.43
C LYS A 22 13.14 -9.71 -1.03
N GLU A 23 13.99 -8.87 -1.60
CA GLU A 23 15.41 -8.84 -1.24
C GLU A 23 15.61 -8.51 0.24
N ASP A 24 14.72 -7.70 0.82
CA ASP A 24 14.77 -7.34 2.24
C ASP A 24 14.02 -8.32 3.14
N GLY A 25 13.59 -9.45 2.62
CA GLY A 25 13.03 -10.52 3.41
C GLY A 25 11.53 -10.48 3.62
N PHE A 26 10.82 -9.61 2.89
CA PHE A 26 9.35 -9.55 2.99
C PHE A 26 8.71 -10.61 2.10
N PHE A 27 7.57 -11.10 2.57
CA PHE A 27 6.69 -11.94 1.76
C PHE A 27 5.70 -11.00 1.05
N VAL A 28 5.73 -10.97 -0.28
CA VAL A 28 4.97 -9.99 -1.06
C VAL A 28 3.88 -10.63 -1.88
N SER A 29 2.66 -10.13 -1.75
CA SER A 29 1.57 -10.41 -2.67
C SER A 29 1.26 -9.15 -3.45
N VAL A 30 0.81 -9.28 -4.69
CA VAL A 30 0.56 -8.14 -5.57
C VAL A 30 -0.91 -8.11 -5.97
N ALA A 31 -1.52 -6.93 -5.85
CA ALA A 31 -2.85 -6.66 -6.40
C ALA A 31 -2.70 -5.54 -7.44
N VAL A 32 -3.32 -5.71 -8.60
CA VAL A 32 -3.15 -4.79 -9.72
C VAL A 32 -4.27 -3.75 -9.85
N ASP A 33 -5.32 -3.91 -9.05
CA ASP A 33 -6.41 -2.94 -9.00
C ASP A 33 -7.12 -3.05 -7.65
N GLY A 34 -8.14 -2.19 -7.44
CA GLY A 34 -8.86 -2.15 -6.18
C GLY A 34 -9.68 -3.41 -5.89
N ASP A 35 -10.30 -3.99 -6.92
CA ASP A 35 -11.07 -5.21 -6.75
C ASP A 35 -10.18 -6.39 -6.36
N ASP A 36 -9.04 -6.51 -7.02
CA ASP A 36 -8.05 -7.56 -6.71
C ASP A 36 -7.54 -7.40 -5.28
N CYS A 37 -7.31 -6.16 -4.87
CA CYS A 37 -6.89 -5.86 -3.49
C CYS A 37 -7.91 -6.36 -2.48
N LEU A 38 -9.18 -6.02 -2.67
CA LEU A 38 -10.24 -6.41 -1.74
C LEU A 38 -10.42 -7.92 -1.71
N LYS A 39 -10.28 -8.58 -2.84
CA LYS A 39 -10.34 -10.03 -2.93
C LYS A 39 -9.21 -10.69 -2.14
N LYS A 40 -7.99 -10.21 -2.32
CA LYS A 40 -6.83 -10.76 -1.63
C LYS A 40 -6.87 -10.53 -0.12
N LEU A 41 -7.43 -9.42 0.31
CA LEU A 41 -7.60 -9.15 1.75
C LEU A 41 -8.55 -10.14 2.42
N LYS A 42 -9.50 -10.71 1.68
CA LYS A 42 -10.37 -11.77 2.20
C LYS A 42 -9.67 -13.11 2.32
N GLU A 43 -8.68 -13.35 1.47
CA GLU A 43 -7.96 -14.61 1.45
C GLU A 43 -6.85 -14.65 2.49
N GLU A 44 -6.14 -13.56 2.66
CA GLU A 44 -5.00 -13.51 3.57
C GLU A 44 -4.78 -12.09 4.10
N LYS A 45 -4.67 -11.98 5.41
CA LYS A 45 -4.43 -10.71 6.08
C LYS A 45 -2.95 -10.34 6.03
N PRO A 46 -2.57 -9.23 5.40
CA PRO A 46 -1.17 -8.79 5.42
C PRO A 46 -0.85 -8.03 6.70
N ASP A 47 0.44 -7.84 6.96
CA ASP A 47 0.90 -6.95 8.03
C ASP A 47 0.87 -5.50 7.59
N ILE A 48 1.22 -5.26 6.33
CA ILE A 48 1.26 -3.92 5.73
C ILE A 48 0.63 -3.97 4.35
N ILE A 49 -0.11 -2.91 4.01
CA ILE A 49 -0.59 -2.67 2.66
C ILE A 49 0.13 -1.45 2.13
N LEU A 50 0.82 -1.60 1.00
CA LEU A 50 1.41 -0.49 0.26
C LEU A 50 0.44 -0.16 -0.87
N LEU A 51 -0.28 0.94 -0.74
CA LEU A 51 -1.48 1.22 -1.53
C LEU A 51 -1.34 2.46 -2.39
N ASP A 52 -1.48 2.28 -3.71
CA ASP A 52 -1.67 3.42 -4.61
C ASP A 52 -3.15 3.84 -4.57
N ILE A 53 -3.39 5.12 -4.75
CA ILE A 53 -4.73 5.69 -4.76
C ILE A 53 -5.33 5.64 -6.17
N VAL A 54 -4.54 5.96 -7.19
CA VAL A 54 -5.03 5.97 -8.58
C VAL A 54 -4.99 4.56 -9.14
N LEU A 55 -6.10 3.86 -9.04
CA LEU A 55 -6.23 2.46 -9.46
C LEU A 55 -7.42 2.31 -10.40
N PRO A 56 -7.37 1.35 -11.35
CA PRO A 56 -8.55 1.03 -12.13
C PRO A 56 -9.61 0.32 -11.29
N ASN A 57 -10.83 0.35 -11.75
CA ASN A 57 -12.01 -0.27 -11.16
C ASN A 57 -12.43 0.40 -9.84
N VAL A 58 -11.87 -0.04 -8.73
CA VAL A 58 -12.12 0.57 -7.41
C VAL A 58 -10.87 1.35 -7.01
N ASP A 59 -10.99 2.65 -6.79
CA ASP A 59 -9.83 3.47 -6.45
C ASP A 59 -9.35 3.24 -5.01
N GLY A 60 -8.15 3.72 -4.73
CA GLY A 60 -7.51 3.50 -3.43
C GLY A 60 -8.24 4.14 -2.25
N TRP A 61 -8.96 5.26 -2.47
CA TRP A 61 -9.77 5.87 -1.41
C TRP A 61 -10.86 4.91 -0.93
N GLU A 62 -11.55 4.28 -1.88
CA GLU A 62 -12.60 3.32 -1.56
C GLU A 62 -12.05 2.09 -0.88
N VAL A 63 -10.91 1.60 -1.36
CA VAL A 63 -10.20 0.47 -0.73
C VAL A 63 -9.88 0.81 0.73
N LEU A 64 -9.32 1.98 0.98
CA LEU A 64 -8.94 2.40 2.32
C LEU A 64 -10.16 2.50 3.26
N ARG A 65 -11.26 3.08 2.76
CA ARG A 65 -12.50 3.15 3.54
C ARG A 65 -13.00 1.77 3.92
N LYS A 66 -12.99 0.83 2.97
CA LYS A 66 -13.44 -0.54 3.22
C LYS A 66 -12.56 -1.26 4.22
N ILE A 67 -11.24 -1.08 4.14
CA ILE A 67 -10.29 -1.65 5.10
C ILE A 67 -10.63 -1.16 6.51
N ARG A 68 -10.91 0.13 6.68
CA ARG A 68 -11.16 0.70 8.00
C ARG A 68 -12.50 0.29 8.59
N LYS A 69 -13.43 -0.20 7.77
CA LYS A 69 -14.73 -0.72 8.25
C LYS A 69 -14.66 -2.19 8.69
N GLU A 70 -13.64 -2.93 8.26
CA GLU A 70 -13.51 -4.34 8.60
C GLU A 70 -12.78 -4.52 9.94
N ASN A 71 -13.43 -5.17 10.91
CA ASN A 71 -12.84 -5.37 12.22
C ASN A 71 -11.54 -6.16 12.14
N ASP A 72 -11.48 -7.15 11.26
CA ASP A 72 -10.29 -8.00 11.10
C ASP A 72 -9.08 -7.25 10.54
N LEU A 73 -9.31 -6.09 9.91
CA LEU A 73 -8.25 -5.34 9.22
C LEU A 73 -7.87 -4.04 9.93
N LYS A 74 -8.44 -3.75 11.09
CA LYS A 74 -8.19 -2.48 11.80
C LYS A 74 -6.75 -2.28 12.21
N ASP A 75 -6.02 -3.34 12.50
CA ASP A 75 -4.63 -3.27 12.93
C ASP A 75 -3.64 -3.41 11.77
N VAL A 76 -4.12 -3.61 10.55
CA VAL A 76 -3.25 -3.65 9.36
C VAL A 76 -2.73 -2.24 9.09
N LYS A 77 -1.43 -2.12 8.94
CA LYS A 77 -0.80 -0.84 8.65
C LYS A 77 -0.94 -0.53 7.16
N VAL A 78 -1.43 0.67 6.85
CA VAL A 78 -1.56 1.12 5.46
C VAL A 78 -0.59 2.25 5.21
N VAL A 79 0.25 2.09 4.20
CA VAL A 79 1.14 3.12 3.69
C VAL A 79 0.64 3.48 2.29
N ILE A 80 0.28 4.74 2.09
CA ILE A 80 -0.12 5.20 0.77
C ILE A 80 1.13 5.58 -0.02
N LEU A 81 1.21 5.11 -1.26
CA LEU A 81 2.28 5.45 -2.19
C LEU A 81 1.63 5.90 -3.48
N SER A 82 1.60 7.21 -3.73
CA SER A 82 0.86 7.78 -4.85
C SER A 82 1.50 9.06 -5.36
N ASN A 83 1.20 9.42 -6.61
CA ASN A 83 1.58 10.73 -7.16
C ASN A 83 0.60 11.84 -6.80
N LEU A 84 -0.54 11.52 -6.19
CA LEU A 84 -1.45 12.54 -5.66
C LEU A 84 -0.80 13.18 -4.43
N GLY A 85 -0.23 14.36 -4.61
CA GLY A 85 0.62 14.97 -3.58
C GLY A 85 0.15 16.29 -3.02
N GLN A 86 -1.08 16.71 -3.31
CA GLN A 86 -1.61 17.95 -2.74
C GLN A 86 -1.89 17.74 -1.25
N ARG A 87 -1.77 18.84 -0.50
CA ARG A 87 -1.94 18.79 0.95
C ARG A 87 -3.27 18.17 1.37
N ALA A 88 -4.36 18.54 0.68
CA ALA A 88 -5.68 17.99 0.99
C ALA A 88 -5.74 16.47 0.80
N GLU A 89 -5.03 15.94 -0.20
CA GLU A 89 -4.98 14.52 -0.47
C GLU A 89 -4.18 13.77 0.61
N VAL A 90 -3.04 14.34 0.99
CA VAL A 90 -2.22 13.77 2.07
C VAL A 90 -3.00 13.73 3.38
N GLU A 91 -3.65 14.83 3.74
CA GLU A 91 -4.46 14.92 4.95
C GLU A 91 -5.61 13.90 4.93
N LYS A 92 -6.28 13.75 3.78
CA LYS A 92 -7.36 12.78 3.61
C LYS A 92 -6.88 11.35 3.86
N GLY A 93 -5.73 10.99 3.32
CA GLY A 93 -5.16 9.65 3.52
C GLY A 93 -4.85 9.37 4.97
N LEU A 94 -4.22 10.32 5.65
CA LEU A 94 -3.89 10.16 7.06
C LEU A 94 -5.13 10.13 7.93
N ASP A 95 -6.14 10.97 7.63
CA ASP A 95 -7.41 10.97 8.36
C ASP A 95 -8.16 9.65 8.20
N LEU A 96 -8.04 8.99 7.06
CA LEU A 96 -8.63 7.68 6.83
C LEU A 96 -7.82 6.53 7.44
N GLY A 97 -6.77 6.86 8.18
CA GLY A 97 -6.03 5.88 8.97
C GLY A 97 -4.75 5.34 8.35
N ALA A 98 -4.28 5.90 7.24
CA ALA A 98 -2.95 5.53 6.74
C ALA A 98 -1.90 6.03 7.74
N ILE A 99 -0.89 5.22 7.99
CA ILE A 99 0.18 5.60 8.92
C ILE A 99 1.26 6.44 8.26
N LYS A 100 1.36 6.37 6.93
CA LYS A 100 2.27 7.20 6.14
C LYS A 100 1.67 7.46 4.77
N TYR A 101 2.04 8.60 4.20
CA TYR A 101 1.67 8.96 2.83
C TYR A 101 2.96 9.33 2.10
N LEU A 102 3.38 8.50 1.16
CA LEU A 102 4.58 8.71 0.38
C LEU A 102 4.21 9.17 -1.03
N ILE A 103 4.76 10.29 -1.44
CA ILE A 103 4.54 10.81 -2.80
C ILE A 103 5.58 10.18 -3.71
N LYS A 104 5.13 9.42 -4.72
CA LYS A 104 6.02 8.63 -5.60
C LYS A 104 7.17 9.45 -6.17
N ALA A 105 6.90 10.69 -6.59
CA ALA A 105 7.91 11.55 -7.21
C ALA A 105 9.02 11.97 -6.25
N HIS A 106 8.82 11.84 -4.93
CA HIS A 106 9.77 12.26 -3.92
C HIS A 106 10.66 11.12 -3.40
N TYR A 107 10.39 9.88 -3.79
CA TYR A 107 11.08 8.71 -3.26
C TYR A 107 11.54 7.78 -4.38
N THR A 108 12.78 7.34 -4.30
CA THR A 108 13.24 6.21 -5.13
C THR A 108 12.63 4.92 -4.58
N PRO A 109 12.58 3.85 -5.39
CA PRO A 109 12.13 2.55 -4.86
C PRO A 109 12.90 2.08 -3.64
N THR A 110 14.20 2.31 -3.61
CA THR A 110 15.02 1.97 -2.42
C THR A 110 14.57 2.75 -1.20
N GLU A 111 14.30 4.05 -1.36
CA GLU A 111 13.82 4.89 -0.26
C GLU A 111 12.44 4.46 0.23
N VAL A 112 11.56 4.04 -0.67
CA VAL A 112 10.24 3.50 -0.28
C VAL A 112 10.42 2.29 0.62
N VAL A 113 11.29 1.35 0.23
CA VAL A 113 11.55 0.14 1.00
C VAL A 113 12.14 0.48 2.38
N GLU A 114 13.03 1.48 2.44
CA GLU A 114 13.59 1.94 3.71
C GLU A 114 12.49 2.46 4.65
N GLU A 115 11.52 3.19 4.12
CA GLU A 115 10.38 3.67 4.92
C GLU A 115 9.54 2.50 5.45
N ILE A 116 9.32 1.49 4.63
CA ILE A 116 8.60 0.28 5.04
C ILE A 116 9.36 -0.45 6.15
N LYS A 117 10.67 -0.56 6.04
CA LYS A 117 11.50 -1.21 7.07
C LYS A 117 11.40 -0.50 8.42
N LYS A 118 11.36 0.82 8.43
CA LYS A 118 11.21 1.59 9.67
C LYS A 118 9.90 1.27 10.39
N ILE A 119 8.85 1.03 9.63
CA ILE A 119 7.53 0.74 10.16
C ILE A 119 7.44 -0.67 10.74
N THR A 120 8.23 -1.59 10.22
CA THR A 120 8.17 -3.01 10.61
C THR A 120 9.11 -3.39 11.74
N LYS A 121 9.85 -2.46 12.26
CA LYS A 121 10.71 -2.73 13.41
C LYS A 121 9.93 -3.01 14.66
#